data_40529be1bcc3055140cb437d12f8094c
#
_entry.id   40529be1bcc3055140cb437d12f8094c
#
_cell.length_a   1.000
_cell.length_b   1.000
_cell.length_c   1.000
_cell.angle_alpha   90.00
_cell.angle_beta   90.00
_cell.angle_gamma   90.00
#
_symmetry.space_group_name_H-M   'P 1'
#
loop_
_entity.id
_entity.type
_entity.pdbx_description
1 polymer ?
#
loop_
_entity_poly.entity_id
_entity_poly.type
_entity_poly.pdbx_seq_one_letter_code
_entity_poly.pdbx_strand_id
1 'polypeptide(L)'
;MTGAMRPTAMQPTVPKSKRIILELGSGNDLHGGDYTKAAIRAVQDAIRHSSLSIIRSLGLDSRRMLVKVTIGVQRPDKVDAEAVRAALPHGQVSVLVVKGGLDVPDDTSGDIAVIASAAVAVRLDLPQPRG
;
A
#
# COMPACT_ATOMS: atom_id res chain seq x y z
N MET A 1 -5.14 17.16 31.66
CA MET A 1 -5.40 16.78 31.10
C MET A 1 -5.71 16.58 30.21
N THR A 2 -5.47 16.57 29.94
CA THR A 2 -5.77 16.43 29.20
C THR A 2 -5.91 15.78 28.27
N GLY A 3 -5.40 15.70 27.94
CA GLY A 3 -5.49 15.30 26.93
C GLY A 3 -5.94 14.34 26.48
N ALA A 4 -5.85 14.00 26.75
CA ALA A 4 -6.02 13.07 26.33
C ALA A 4 -6.99 12.68 25.72
N MET A 5 -7.53 12.90 25.79
CA MET A 5 -8.39 12.49 25.35
C MET A 5 -8.69 12.40 24.28
N ARG A 6 -8.35 12.60 23.83
CA ARG A 6 -8.63 12.58 22.88
C ARG A 6 -8.70 11.87 21.86
N PRO A 7 -7.86 11.49 21.40
CA PRO A 7 -7.84 10.70 20.22
C PRO A 7 -8.78 9.54 20.30
N THR A 8 -9.00 9.07 21.46
CA THR A 8 -9.93 7.99 21.57
C THR A 8 -11.31 8.38 21.17
N ALA A 9 -11.65 9.62 21.30
CA ALA A 9 -12.96 10.07 20.88
C ALA A 9 -13.19 9.85 19.39
N MET A 10 -12.13 9.70 18.64
CA MET A 10 -12.25 9.48 17.20
C MET A 10 -12.53 8.03 16.84
N GLN A 11 -12.37 7.13 17.77
CA GLN A 11 -12.54 5.72 17.50
C GLN A 11 -13.93 5.34 17.02
N PRO A 12 -14.98 5.90 17.57
CA PRO A 12 -16.31 5.51 17.09
C PRO A 12 -16.56 5.80 15.63
N THR A 13 -15.75 6.68 15.04
CA THR A 13 -15.91 7.00 13.65
C THR A 13 -15.16 6.02 12.72
N VAL A 14 -14.42 5.09 13.31
CA VAL A 14 -13.74 4.11 12.51
C VAL A 14 -14.76 3.30 11.73
N PRO A 15 -14.57 3.15 10.42
CA PRO A 15 -15.52 2.44 9.61
C PRO A 15 -15.71 1.01 10.09
N LYS A 16 -16.84 0.48 9.78
CA LYS A 16 -17.18 -0.91 10.11
C LYS A 16 -16.43 -1.90 9.24
N SER A 17 -15.50 -1.44 8.46
CA SER A 17 -14.68 -2.29 7.62
C SER A 17 -13.68 -3.09 8.45
N LYS A 18 -13.35 -4.26 7.96
CA LYS A 18 -12.33 -5.10 8.57
C LYS A 18 -11.22 -5.35 7.57
N ARG A 19 -9.99 -5.34 8.07
CA ARG A 19 -8.87 -5.75 7.25
C ARG A 19 -8.91 -7.25 7.07
N ILE A 20 -9.08 -7.70 5.84
CA ILE A 20 -9.17 -9.11 5.52
C ILE A 20 -7.95 -9.62 4.80
N ILE A 21 -7.16 -8.73 4.22
CA ILE A 21 -5.95 -9.10 3.50
C ILE A 21 -4.86 -8.10 3.84
N LEU A 22 -3.68 -8.61 4.07
CA LEU A 22 -2.47 -7.81 4.15
C LEU A 22 -1.40 -8.56 3.37
N GLU A 23 -0.95 -7.97 2.27
CA GLU A 23 0.09 -8.55 1.43
C GLU A 23 1.30 -7.65 1.42
N LEU A 24 2.46 -8.24 1.39
CA LEU A 24 3.73 -7.53 1.38
C LEU A 24 4.47 -7.84 0.10
N GLY A 25 5.18 -6.86 -0.39
CA GLY A 25 5.99 -7.05 -1.57
C GLY A 25 7.19 -6.13 -1.58
N SER A 26 8.13 -6.45 -2.41
CA SER A 26 9.29 -5.61 -2.65
C SER A 26 9.50 -5.45 -4.15
N GLY A 27 10.06 -4.31 -4.52
CA GLY A 27 10.38 -4.03 -5.88
C GLY A 27 11.66 -3.21 -5.95
N ASN A 28 12.32 -3.26 -7.09
CA ASN A 28 13.55 -2.53 -7.22
C ASN A 28 13.69 -1.90 -8.60
N ASP A 29 14.53 -0.88 -8.64
CA ASP A 29 15.06 -0.34 -9.88
C ASP A 29 16.58 -0.32 -9.73
N LEU A 30 17.23 -1.18 -10.47
CA LEU A 30 18.67 -1.41 -10.30
C LEU A 30 19.52 -0.35 -10.99
N HIS A 31 18.93 0.38 -11.92
CA HIS A 31 19.64 1.41 -12.68
C HIS A 31 18.71 2.60 -12.85
N GLY A 32 19.26 3.78 -12.72
CA GLY A 32 18.52 5.00 -12.95
C GLY A 32 17.84 5.62 -11.74
N GLY A 33 17.77 4.89 -10.63
CA GLY A 33 17.25 5.47 -9.38
C GLY A 33 15.80 5.90 -9.44
N ASP A 34 14.95 5.16 -10.14
CA ASP A 34 13.55 5.51 -10.32
C ASP A 34 12.70 4.96 -9.17
N TYR A 35 12.37 5.84 -8.23
CA TYR A 35 11.62 5.46 -7.02
C TYR A 35 10.19 5.05 -7.34
N THR A 36 9.56 5.70 -8.30
CA THR A 36 8.20 5.34 -8.70
C THR A 36 8.15 3.96 -9.33
N LYS A 37 9.13 3.66 -10.20
CA LYS A 37 9.20 2.34 -10.82
C LYS A 37 9.39 1.26 -9.77
N ALA A 38 10.29 1.47 -8.81
CA ALA A 38 10.51 0.51 -7.74
C ALA A 38 9.25 0.32 -6.91
N ALA A 39 8.55 1.42 -6.59
CA ALA A 39 7.31 1.35 -5.83
C ALA A 39 6.23 0.56 -6.57
N ILE A 40 6.06 0.80 -7.85
CA ILE A 40 5.07 0.07 -8.66
C ILE A 40 5.41 -1.43 -8.69
N ARG A 41 6.68 -1.76 -8.86
CA ARG A 41 7.11 -3.16 -8.82
C ARG A 41 6.84 -3.81 -7.48
N ALA A 42 7.01 -3.06 -6.39
CA ALA A 42 6.74 -3.57 -5.05
C ALA A 42 5.25 -3.87 -4.87
N VAL A 43 4.39 -2.99 -5.36
CA VAL A 43 2.94 -3.20 -5.32
C VAL A 43 2.55 -4.40 -6.16
N GLN A 44 3.10 -4.50 -7.36
CA GLN A 44 2.82 -5.63 -8.24
C GLN A 44 3.26 -6.95 -7.61
N ASP A 45 4.39 -6.94 -6.93
CA ASP A 45 4.86 -8.13 -6.22
C ASP A 45 3.88 -8.52 -5.11
N ALA A 46 3.44 -7.54 -4.32
CA ALA A 46 2.47 -7.80 -3.26
C ALA A 46 1.18 -8.38 -3.81
N ILE A 47 0.67 -7.83 -4.91
CA ILE A 47 -0.57 -8.28 -5.51
C ILE A 47 -0.44 -9.67 -6.13
N ARG A 48 0.72 -9.98 -6.69
CA ARG A 48 0.96 -11.26 -7.34
C ARG A 48 0.76 -12.43 -6.39
N HIS A 49 1.07 -12.23 -5.12
CA HIS A 49 0.93 -13.27 -4.10
C HIS A 49 -0.37 -13.13 -3.32
N SER A 50 -1.28 -12.30 -3.80
CA SER A 50 -2.39 -11.89 -2.96
C SER A 50 -3.61 -12.77 -3.11
N SER A 51 -4.44 -12.70 -2.09
CA SER A 51 -5.74 -13.36 -2.05
C SER A 51 -6.84 -12.54 -2.71
N LEU A 52 -6.48 -11.50 -3.47
CA LEU A 52 -7.49 -10.66 -4.12
C LEU A 52 -8.34 -11.45 -5.09
N SER A 53 -7.77 -12.47 -5.73
CA SER A 53 -8.55 -13.34 -6.61
C SER A 53 -9.63 -14.08 -5.85
N ILE A 54 -9.40 -14.40 -4.59
CA ILE A 54 -10.40 -15.06 -3.75
C ILE A 54 -11.58 -14.14 -3.53
N ILE A 55 -11.30 -12.86 -3.24
CA ILE A 55 -12.36 -11.88 -3.07
C ILE A 55 -13.22 -11.80 -4.31
N ARG A 56 -12.59 -11.79 -5.48
CA ARG A 56 -13.30 -11.75 -6.74
C ARG A 56 -14.17 -13.00 -6.94
N SER A 57 -13.62 -14.17 -6.63
CA SER A 57 -14.36 -15.41 -6.79
C SER A 57 -15.50 -15.55 -5.81
N LEU A 58 -15.47 -14.83 -4.70
CA LEU A 58 -16.58 -14.79 -3.76
C LEU A 58 -17.68 -13.83 -4.19
N GLY A 59 -17.51 -13.14 -5.32
CA GLY A 59 -18.51 -12.22 -5.83
C GLY A 59 -18.66 -10.93 -5.04
N LEU A 60 -17.66 -10.56 -4.28
CA LEU A 60 -17.72 -9.36 -3.49
C LEU A 60 -17.57 -8.12 -4.38
N ASP A 61 -18.31 -7.08 -4.03
CA ASP A 61 -18.33 -5.84 -4.79
C ASP A 61 -17.02 -5.08 -4.59
N SER A 62 -16.23 -4.94 -5.65
CA SER A 62 -14.95 -4.24 -5.58
C SER A 62 -15.09 -2.77 -5.21
N ARG A 63 -16.25 -2.16 -5.45
CA ARG A 63 -16.47 -0.76 -5.07
C ARG A 63 -16.53 -0.59 -3.56
N ARG A 64 -16.73 -1.66 -2.82
CA ARG A 64 -16.74 -1.65 -1.36
C ARG A 64 -15.39 -2.00 -0.77
N MET A 65 -14.41 -2.29 -1.60
CA MET A 65 -13.07 -2.57 -1.14
C MET A 65 -12.32 -1.27 -0.89
N LEU A 66 -11.73 -1.19 0.29
CA LEU A 66 -10.84 -0.10 0.63
C LEU A 66 -9.42 -0.67 0.59
N VAL A 67 -8.63 -0.14 -0.33
CA VAL A 67 -7.26 -0.63 -0.53
C VAL A 67 -6.31 0.45 -0.07
N LYS A 68 -5.54 0.16 0.96
CA LYS A 68 -4.53 1.09 1.44
C LYS A 68 -3.16 0.53 1.11
N VAL A 69 -2.41 1.30 0.34
CA VAL A 69 -1.06 0.96 -0.05
C VAL A 69 -0.10 1.83 0.73
N THR A 70 0.85 1.20 1.41
CA THR A 70 1.93 1.92 2.07
C THR A 70 3.23 1.54 1.37
N ILE A 71 3.94 2.56 0.87
CA ILE A 71 5.20 2.39 0.18
C ILE A 71 6.32 2.90 1.05
N GLY A 72 7.38 2.11 1.21
CA GLY A 72 8.59 2.56 1.87
C GLY A 72 9.73 2.70 0.89
N VAL A 73 10.25 3.90 0.76
CA VAL A 73 11.45 4.20 -0.03
C VAL A 73 12.29 5.22 0.73
N GLN A 74 13.57 5.32 0.39
CA GLN A 74 14.44 6.27 1.07
C GLN A 74 14.11 7.72 0.76
N ARG A 75 13.49 7.98 -0.39
CA ARG A 75 13.08 9.34 -0.77
C ARG A 75 11.60 9.36 -1.15
N PRO A 76 10.71 9.44 -0.15
CA PRO A 76 9.27 9.40 -0.42
C PRO A 76 8.77 10.51 -1.34
N ASP A 77 9.41 11.67 -1.29
CA ASP A 77 9.04 12.82 -2.12
C ASP A 77 9.24 12.59 -3.62
N LYS A 78 9.99 11.55 -3.97
CA LYS A 78 10.27 11.23 -5.37
C LYS A 78 9.34 10.19 -5.96
N VAL A 79 8.37 9.72 -5.21
CA VAL A 79 7.40 8.76 -5.71
C VAL A 79 6.15 9.49 -6.19
N ASP A 80 5.74 9.19 -7.41
CA ASP A 80 4.47 9.67 -7.94
C ASP A 80 3.36 8.75 -7.43
N ALA A 81 2.66 9.20 -6.39
CA ALA A 81 1.62 8.39 -5.76
C ALA A 81 0.46 8.08 -6.71
N GLU A 82 0.16 8.98 -7.64
CA GLU A 82 -0.91 8.74 -8.59
C GLU A 82 -0.55 7.64 -9.57
N ALA A 83 0.71 7.57 -9.98
CA ALA A 83 1.17 6.49 -10.84
C ALA A 83 1.08 5.14 -10.12
N VAL A 84 1.39 5.13 -8.82
CA VAL A 84 1.25 3.91 -8.02
C VAL A 84 -0.21 3.51 -7.91
N ARG A 85 -1.08 4.48 -7.64
CA ARG A 85 -2.51 4.21 -7.51
C ARG A 85 -3.08 3.66 -8.81
N ALA A 86 -2.65 4.19 -9.93
CA ALA A 86 -3.12 3.74 -11.24
C ALA A 86 -2.71 2.31 -11.56
N ALA A 87 -1.71 1.78 -10.88
CA ALA A 87 -1.28 0.40 -11.07
C ALA A 87 -2.21 -0.62 -10.39
N LEU A 88 -3.14 -0.16 -9.58
CA LEU A 88 -4.06 -1.03 -8.86
C LEU A 88 -5.40 -1.07 -9.59
N PRO A 89 -5.87 -2.27 -9.95
CA PRO A 89 -7.02 -2.37 -10.85
C PRO A 89 -8.38 -2.13 -10.21
N HIS A 90 -8.53 -2.32 -8.92
CA HIS A 90 -9.85 -2.34 -8.29
C HIS A 90 -9.83 -1.70 -6.92
N GLY A 91 -11.01 -1.25 -6.50
CA GLY A 91 -11.23 -0.75 -5.15
C GLY A 91 -11.04 0.75 -5.04
N GLN A 92 -11.30 1.26 -3.86
CA GLN A 92 -10.99 2.63 -3.51
C GLN A 92 -9.58 2.64 -2.94
N VAL A 93 -8.64 3.18 -3.69
CA VAL A 93 -7.23 3.06 -3.40
C VAL A 93 -6.70 4.35 -2.81
N SER A 94 -6.03 4.24 -1.68
CA SER A 94 -5.23 5.32 -1.13
C SER A 94 -3.77 4.88 -1.03
N VAL A 95 -2.86 5.80 -1.27
CA VAL A 95 -1.43 5.53 -1.27
C VAL A 95 -0.75 6.45 -0.28
N LEU A 96 0.01 5.87 0.63
CA LEU A 96 0.85 6.59 1.57
C LEU A 96 2.29 6.20 1.29
N VAL A 97 3.16 7.19 1.11
CA VAL A 97 4.58 6.95 0.88
C VAL A 97 5.35 7.43 2.09
N VAL A 98 6.14 6.55 2.66
CA VAL A 98 6.92 6.83 3.85
C VAL A 98 8.38 6.46 3.62
N LYS A 99 9.23 6.89 4.52
CA LYS A 99 10.64 6.52 4.43
C LYS A 99 10.81 5.06 4.82
N GLY A 100 11.51 4.33 3.97
CA GLY A 100 11.76 2.90 4.16
C GLY A 100 12.55 2.38 2.99
N GLY A 101 12.56 1.06 2.83
CA GLY A 101 13.34 0.45 1.77
C GLY A 101 14.81 0.74 1.88
N LEU A 102 15.51 0.63 0.78
CA LEU A 102 16.97 0.81 0.76
C LEU A 102 17.39 1.50 -0.53
N ASP A 103 18.38 2.36 -0.41
CA ASP A 103 19.16 2.82 -1.55
C ASP A 103 20.54 2.18 -1.45
N VAL A 104 20.95 1.50 -2.50
CA VAL A 104 22.23 0.82 -2.53
C VAL A 104 23.06 1.42 -3.65
N PRO A 105 24.02 2.29 -3.33
CA PRO A 105 24.85 2.89 -4.36
C PRO A 105 25.90 1.89 -4.86
N ASP A 106 26.19 1.99 -6.15
CA ASP A 106 27.29 1.27 -6.75
C ASP A 106 28.50 2.17 -6.79
N ASP A 107 29.54 1.82 -6.08
CA ASP A 107 30.74 2.65 -5.95
C ASP A 107 31.46 2.85 -7.26
N THR A 108 31.28 1.93 -8.21
CA THR A 108 31.99 1.97 -9.48
C THR A 108 31.28 2.83 -10.52
N SER A 109 29.99 2.64 -10.67
CA SER A 109 29.23 3.28 -11.74
C SER A 109 28.55 4.58 -11.30
N GLY A 110 28.37 4.77 -10.00
CA GLY A 110 27.60 5.89 -9.47
C GLY A 110 26.10 5.66 -9.54
N ASP A 111 25.65 4.53 -10.03
CA ASP A 111 24.23 4.18 -10.02
C ASP A 111 23.76 3.88 -8.61
N ILE A 112 22.46 4.02 -8.42
CA ILE A 112 21.81 3.67 -7.17
C ILE A 112 20.75 2.63 -7.47
N ALA A 113 20.84 1.49 -6.80
CA ALA A 113 19.75 0.51 -6.81
C ALA A 113 18.75 0.94 -5.75
N VAL A 114 17.52 1.19 -6.18
CA VAL A 114 16.44 1.56 -5.29
C VAL A 114 15.61 0.33 -4.97
N ILE A 115 15.43 0.07 -3.69
CA ILE A 115 14.61 -1.05 -3.23
C ILE A 115 13.43 -0.46 -2.46
N ALA A 116 12.22 -0.74 -2.94
CA ALA A 116 10.99 -0.30 -2.31
C ALA A 116 10.31 -1.46 -1.63
N SER A 117 9.65 -1.17 -0.52
CA SER A 117 8.76 -2.12 0.16
C SER A 117 7.34 -1.63 -0.01
N ALA A 118 6.41 -2.55 -0.13
CA ALA A 118 5.00 -2.21 -0.21
C ALA A 118 4.18 -3.09 0.72
N ALA A 119 3.19 -2.48 1.36
CA ALA A 119 2.16 -3.20 2.10
C ALA A 119 0.83 -2.82 1.47
N VAL A 120 0.06 -3.84 1.08
CA VAL A 120 -1.26 -3.66 0.49
C VAL A 120 -2.26 -4.25 1.46
N ALA A 121 -3.04 -3.38 2.08
CA ALA A 121 -4.07 -3.79 3.03
C ALA A 121 -5.43 -3.60 2.38
N VAL A 122 -6.25 -4.65 2.41
CA VAL A 122 -7.59 -4.60 1.86
C VAL A 122 -8.58 -4.71 3.01
N ARG A 123 -9.50 -3.76 3.06
CA ARG A 123 -10.62 -3.77 4.00
C ARG A 123 -11.92 -3.86 3.23
N LEU A 124 -12.84 -4.59 3.79
CA LEU A 124 -14.19 -4.67 3.25
C LEU A 124 -15.17 -4.10 4.27
N ASP A 125 -16.10 -3.34 3.76
CA ASP A 125 -17.24 -2.89 4.55
C ASP A 125 -18.27 -4.00 4.56
N LEU A 126 -18.18 -4.83 5.59
CA LEU A 126 -19.06 -5.99 5.70
C LEU A 126 -20.38 -5.57 6.31
N PRO A 127 -21.50 -6.16 5.84
CA PRO A 127 -22.80 -5.87 6.45
C PRO A 127 -22.79 -6.25 7.92
N GLN A 128 -23.43 -5.40 8.71
CA GLN A 128 -23.61 -5.69 10.12
C GLN A 128 -24.65 -6.78 10.28
N PRO A 129 -24.41 -7.73 11.16
CA PRO A 129 -25.47 -8.69 11.48
C PRO A 129 -26.64 -7.95 12.12
N ARG A 130 -27.82 -8.32 11.75
CA ARG A 130 -29.01 -7.78 12.38
C ARG A 130 -29.16 -8.41 13.72
N GLY A 131 -29.17 -7.60 14.72
CA GLY A 131 -29.18 -8.05 16.07
C GLY A 131 -30.49 -8.55 16.54
#